data_3aab56bb69b943457c0d34e58775b959
#
_entry.id   3aab56bb69b943457c0d34e58775b959
#
_cell.length_a   1.000
_cell.length_b   1.000
_cell.length_c   1.000
_cell.angle_alpha   90.00
_cell.angle_beta   90.00
_cell.angle_gamma   90.00
#
_symmetry.space_group_name_H-M   'P 1'
#
loop_
_entity.id
_entity.type
_entity.pdbx_description
1 polymer ?
#
loop_
_entity_poly.entity_id
_entity_poly.type
_entity_poly.pdbx_seq_one_letter_code
_entity_poly.pdbx_strand_id
1 'polypeptide(L)'
;MRYVAAAVLLACGLVVGGNRGFAEEPPSLEPVKWMGPGTSYAALRGKSVLLLVYATWCPICNGWSGEMLGQLKEAIQGKPLVVLAIFADPRHPPKIDYLAERKFVGPNILHGYDVSMPKRLGFDSELWKFALIDPKGQLVKKGEAGSFFGGEKQRQFVVAKDLAGSNDLGEFSVLSPDLPESVAGILWPLELGAGTSEASLLKARKQLDADAQAKFNAAVRRYLQRQDRRIEELSQGEIVDQLEAYEKASALAASFKNAAEGKKARQLLNDLVSDPQFKKELAAKQSYEKSVQQAQAQPNLRNKLMQAIAKRFKGTHYGELAAKGPEGNSPREASSNSK
;
A
#
# COMPACT_ATOMS: atom_id res chain seq x y z
N MET A 1 68.18 28.42 10.60
CA MET A 1 66.87 29.14 10.54
C MET A 1 65.86 28.24 9.84
N ARG A 2 64.96 27.64 10.60
CA ARG A 2 63.94 26.71 10.08
C ARG A 2 62.56 27.39 10.20
N TYR A 3 61.94 27.69 9.09
CA TYR A 3 60.59 28.20 9.07
C TYR A 3 59.61 27.02 9.06
N VAL A 4 58.80 26.95 10.10
CA VAL A 4 57.63 26.03 10.20
C VAL A 4 56.42 26.77 9.65
N ALA A 5 55.90 26.33 8.50
CA ALA A 5 54.66 26.82 7.94
C ALA A 5 53.50 26.02 8.54
N ALA A 6 52.65 26.69 9.34
CA ALA A 6 51.42 26.12 9.85
C ALA A 6 50.31 26.26 8.81
N ALA A 7 49.84 25.14 8.24
CA ALA A 7 48.67 25.10 7.38
C ALA A 7 47.41 25.02 8.24
N VAL A 8 46.63 26.09 8.25
CA VAL A 8 45.29 26.14 8.84
C VAL A 8 44.28 25.53 7.84
N LEU A 9 43.85 24.31 8.08
CA LEU A 9 42.74 23.68 7.34
C LEU A 9 41.43 24.26 7.88
N LEU A 10 40.82 25.18 7.14
CA LEU A 10 39.45 25.62 7.33
C LEU A 10 38.54 24.49 6.80
N ALA A 11 38.02 23.68 7.72
CA ALA A 11 36.92 22.75 7.43
C ALA A 11 35.61 23.54 7.31
N CYS A 12 35.25 23.96 6.08
CA CYS A 12 33.92 24.41 5.75
C CYS A 12 32.97 23.20 5.84
N GLY A 13 32.38 23.00 7.00
CA GLY A 13 31.26 22.08 7.17
C GLY A 13 30.04 22.59 6.39
N LEU A 14 29.87 22.07 5.19
CA LEU A 14 28.61 22.14 4.47
C LEU A 14 27.59 21.33 5.28
N VAL A 15 26.89 22.02 6.18
CA VAL A 15 25.63 21.52 6.74
C VAL A 15 24.64 21.50 5.58
N VAL A 16 24.58 20.39 4.86
CA VAL A 16 23.47 20.08 4.00
C VAL A 16 22.29 19.82 4.94
N GLY A 17 21.59 20.90 5.28
CA GLY A 17 20.30 20.86 5.95
C GLY A 17 19.29 20.20 5.02
N GLY A 18 19.34 18.87 4.92
CA GLY A 18 18.27 18.11 4.35
C GLY A 18 17.04 18.36 5.21
N ASN A 19 16.11 19.18 4.72
CA ASN A 19 14.76 19.24 5.23
C ASN A 19 14.24 17.79 5.21
N ARG A 20 14.35 17.09 6.34
CA ARG A 20 13.57 15.87 6.61
C ARG A 20 12.13 16.35 6.80
N GLY A 21 11.47 16.69 5.69
CA GLY A 21 10.04 16.84 5.65
C GLY A 21 9.47 15.55 6.22
N PHE A 22 8.65 15.65 7.23
CA PHE A 22 7.88 14.52 7.75
C PHE A 22 7.19 13.89 6.54
N ALA A 23 7.44 12.61 6.31
CA ALA A 23 6.80 11.89 5.21
C ALA A 23 5.29 11.91 5.51
N GLU A 24 4.54 12.55 4.64
CA GLU A 24 3.08 12.63 4.75
C GLU A 24 2.49 11.22 4.57
N GLU A 25 1.56 10.84 5.42
CA GLU A 25 0.87 9.57 5.28
C GLU A 25 -0.08 9.60 4.07
N PRO A 26 -0.13 8.53 3.26
CA PRO A 26 -1.10 8.46 2.19
C PRO A 26 -2.53 8.36 2.76
N PRO A 27 -3.55 8.89 2.05
CA PRO A 27 -4.93 8.83 2.50
C PRO A 27 -5.41 7.39 2.58
N SER A 28 -6.17 7.02 3.62
CA SER A 28 -6.73 5.66 3.78
C SER A 28 -7.45 5.16 2.52
N LEU A 29 -7.33 3.88 2.21
CA LEU A 29 -8.07 3.23 1.12
C LEU A 29 -9.40 2.59 1.58
N GLU A 30 -9.72 2.59 2.87
CA GLU A 30 -10.95 1.98 3.40
C GLU A 30 -12.25 2.52 2.80
N PRO A 31 -12.39 3.85 2.55
CA PRO A 31 -13.62 4.37 1.93
C PRO A 31 -13.76 4.03 0.45
N VAL A 32 -12.72 3.50 -0.19
CA VAL A 32 -12.73 3.21 -1.63
C VAL A 32 -13.64 2.01 -1.91
N LYS A 33 -14.64 2.23 -2.75
CA LYS A 33 -15.47 1.15 -3.30
C LYS A 33 -14.77 0.56 -4.53
N TRP A 34 -14.17 -0.60 -4.36
CA TRP A 34 -13.41 -1.26 -5.42
C TRP A 34 -14.34 -1.84 -6.50
N MET A 35 -13.95 -1.72 -7.75
CA MET A 35 -14.65 -2.27 -8.92
C MET A 35 -14.22 -3.72 -9.25
N GLY A 36 -13.43 -4.31 -8.40
CA GLY A 36 -12.88 -5.66 -8.50
C GLY A 36 -12.31 -6.05 -7.15
N PRO A 37 -11.26 -6.89 -7.13
CA PRO A 37 -10.56 -7.21 -5.91
C PRO A 37 -10.06 -5.92 -5.24
N GLY A 38 -10.39 -5.73 -3.97
CA GLY A 38 -9.88 -4.62 -3.17
C GLY A 38 -8.44 -4.83 -2.76
N THR A 39 -7.78 -3.76 -2.30
CA THR A 39 -6.43 -3.80 -1.74
C THR A 39 -6.29 -2.84 -0.57
N SER A 40 -5.17 -2.93 0.14
CA SER A 40 -4.77 -2.00 1.20
C SER A 40 -3.29 -1.64 1.04
N TYR A 41 -2.85 -0.55 1.63
CA TYR A 41 -1.42 -0.22 1.62
C TYR A 41 -0.56 -1.28 2.34
N ALA A 42 -1.11 -1.96 3.33
CA ALA A 42 -0.43 -3.08 3.99
C ALA A 42 -0.13 -4.22 3.01
N ALA A 43 -1.08 -4.53 2.12
CA ALA A 43 -0.90 -5.53 1.06
C ALA A 43 0.05 -5.07 -0.06
N LEU A 44 0.12 -3.76 -0.29
CA LEU A 44 0.96 -3.15 -1.31
C LEU A 44 2.37 -2.80 -0.80
N ARG A 45 2.68 -3.01 0.46
CA ARG A 45 4.03 -2.81 1.00
C ARG A 45 5.08 -3.59 0.22
N GLY A 46 6.22 -2.96 -0.01
CA GLY A 46 7.27 -3.49 -0.86
C GLY A 46 7.11 -3.14 -2.33
N LYS A 47 6.06 -2.39 -2.71
CA LYS A 47 5.79 -1.94 -4.08
C LYS A 47 5.56 -0.44 -4.11
N SER A 48 5.98 0.20 -5.18
CA SER A 48 5.57 1.58 -5.46
C SER A 48 4.10 1.63 -5.87
N VAL A 49 3.38 2.65 -5.40
CA VAL A 49 1.96 2.85 -5.72
C VAL A 49 1.76 4.21 -6.37
N LEU A 50 1.18 4.22 -7.55
CA LEU A 50 0.70 5.43 -8.20
C LEU A 50 -0.81 5.52 -8.02
N LEU A 51 -1.26 6.45 -7.18
CA LEU A 51 -2.67 6.76 -7.02
C LEU A 51 -3.03 7.89 -8.00
N LEU A 52 -4.00 7.64 -8.86
CA LEU A 52 -4.55 8.61 -9.81
C LEU A 52 -6.00 8.92 -9.45
N VAL A 53 -6.35 10.20 -9.41
CA VAL A 53 -7.72 10.66 -9.20
C VAL A 53 -8.26 11.27 -10.49
N TYR A 54 -9.39 10.76 -10.96
CA TYR A 54 -9.97 11.19 -12.24
C TYR A 54 -11.51 11.07 -12.30
N ALA A 55 -12.10 11.64 -13.34
CA ALA A 55 -13.53 11.51 -13.64
C ALA A 55 -13.77 11.27 -15.12
N THR A 56 -14.83 10.53 -15.44
CA THR A 56 -15.18 10.16 -16.81
C THR A 56 -15.63 11.34 -17.67
N TRP A 57 -16.17 12.40 -17.08
CA TRP A 57 -16.61 13.61 -17.77
C TRP A 57 -15.51 14.66 -17.96
N CYS A 58 -14.37 14.50 -17.29
CA CYS A 58 -13.26 15.43 -17.35
C CYS A 58 -12.59 15.35 -18.75
N PRO A 59 -12.62 16.41 -19.58
CA PRO A 59 -12.06 16.36 -20.94
C PRO A 59 -10.56 16.05 -20.94
N ILE A 60 -9.82 16.61 -19.99
CA ILE A 60 -8.38 16.35 -19.79
C ILE A 60 -8.17 14.87 -19.43
N CYS A 61 -8.97 14.35 -18.49
CA CYS A 61 -8.89 12.95 -18.13
C CYS A 61 -9.23 12.03 -19.31
N ASN A 62 -10.19 12.38 -20.14
CA ASN A 62 -10.62 11.58 -21.28
C ASN A 62 -9.69 11.70 -22.49
N GLY A 63 -9.19 12.89 -22.79
CA GLY A 63 -8.32 13.13 -23.94
C GLY A 63 -6.93 12.47 -23.78
N TRP A 64 -6.44 12.45 -22.56
CA TRP A 64 -5.10 11.95 -22.25
C TRP A 64 -5.08 10.52 -21.72
N SER A 65 -6.21 10.05 -21.18
CA SER A 65 -6.24 8.85 -20.36
C SER A 65 -5.99 7.57 -21.16
N GLY A 66 -6.56 7.43 -22.35
CA GLY A 66 -6.42 6.18 -23.13
C GLY A 66 -4.99 5.97 -23.64
N GLU A 67 -4.38 7.01 -24.20
CA GLU A 67 -3.00 6.93 -24.70
C GLU A 67 -2.01 6.84 -23.53
N MET A 68 -2.21 7.63 -22.49
CA MET A 68 -1.32 7.66 -21.34
C MET A 68 -1.34 6.40 -20.50
N LEU A 69 -2.51 5.81 -20.26
CA LEU A 69 -2.57 4.56 -19.51
C LEU A 69 -2.06 3.39 -20.37
N GLY A 70 -2.22 3.44 -21.68
CA GLY A 70 -1.56 2.50 -22.58
C GLY A 70 -0.04 2.57 -22.45
N GLN A 71 0.52 3.78 -22.53
CA GLN A 71 1.96 4.02 -22.34
C GLN A 71 2.40 3.70 -20.90
N LEU A 72 1.60 4.05 -19.89
CA LEU A 72 1.88 3.69 -18.51
C LEU A 72 1.92 2.17 -18.35
N LYS A 73 0.95 1.45 -18.92
CA LYS A 73 0.92 -0.02 -18.90
C LYS A 73 2.21 -0.62 -19.48
N GLU A 74 2.70 -0.10 -20.59
CA GLU A 74 3.97 -0.53 -21.19
C GLU A 74 5.16 -0.17 -20.31
N ALA A 75 5.19 1.05 -19.75
CA ALA A 75 6.29 1.53 -18.91
C ALA A 75 6.41 0.78 -17.58
N ILE A 76 5.29 0.28 -17.03
CA ILE A 76 5.27 -0.44 -15.77
C ILE A 76 5.24 -1.97 -15.92
N GLN A 77 5.21 -2.46 -17.15
CA GLN A 77 5.25 -3.91 -17.40
C GLN A 77 6.51 -4.52 -16.78
N GLY A 78 6.32 -5.55 -15.98
CA GLY A 78 7.42 -6.22 -15.28
C GLY A 78 8.04 -5.43 -14.12
N LYS A 79 7.49 -4.27 -13.76
CA LYS A 79 7.96 -3.47 -12.62
C LYS A 79 6.99 -3.58 -11.43
N PRO A 80 7.48 -3.53 -10.19
CA PRO A 80 6.67 -3.59 -8.98
C PRO A 80 5.97 -2.26 -8.69
N LEU A 81 5.24 -1.74 -9.69
CA LEU A 81 4.42 -0.55 -9.60
C LEU A 81 2.94 -0.93 -9.76
N VAL A 82 2.12 -0.52 -8.80
CA VAL A 82 0.67 -0.70 -8.82
C VAL A 82 -0.01 0.64 -9.05
N VAL A 83 -0.97 0.69 -9.95
CA VAL A 83 -1.78 1.89 -10.20
C VAL A 83 -3.13 1.74 -9.51
N LEU A 84 -3.45 2.68 -8.65
CA LEU A 84 -4.77 2.84 -8.04
C LEU A 84 -5.50 3.97 -8.75
N ALA A 85 -6.38 3.63 -9.66
CA ALA A 85 -7.14 4.57 -10.44
C ALA A 85 -8.49 4.83 -9.75
N ILE A 86 -8.61 5.96 -9.05
CA ILE A 86 -9.76 6.30 -8.21
C ILE A 86 -10.67 7.30 -8.91
N PHE A 87 -11.90 6.88 -9.19
CA PHE A 87 -12.93 7.76 -9.69
C PHE A 87 -13.49 8.64 -8.59
N ALA A 88 -13.49 9.93 -8.82
CA ALA A 88 -14.01 10.93 -7.89
C ALA A 88 -15.21 11.72 -8.47
N ASP A 89 -15.99 11.12 -9.36
CA ASP A 89 -17.19 11.74 -9.92
C ASP A 89 -18.43 11.40 -9.08
N PRO A 90 -19.07 12.38 -8.44
CA PRO A 90 -20.24 12.12 -7.62
C PRO A 90 -21.49 11.68 -8.42
N ARG A 91 -21.50 11.89 -9.73
CA ARG A 91 -22.69 11.70 -10.57
C ARG A 91 -22.72 10.35 -11.28
N HIS A 92 -21.57 9.84 -11.65
CA HIS A 92 -21.47 8.66 -12.52
C HIS A 92 -20.33 7.75 -12.07
N PRO A 93 -20.60 6.71 -11.27
CA PRO A 93 -19.62 5.66 -11.07
C PRO A 93 -19.29 5.02 -12.42
N PRO A 94 -18.01 4.80 -12.73
CA PRO A 94 -17.61 4.24 -14.00
C PRO A 94 -18.13 2.82 -14.17
N LYS A 95 -18.44 2.44 -15.41
CA LYS A 95 -18.72 1.05 -15.76
C LYS A 95 -17.41 0.38 -16.19
N ILE A 96 -17.27 -0.90 -15.84
CA ILE A 96 -16.05 -1.65 -16.17
C ILE A 96 -15.83 -1.75 -17.69
N ASP A 97 -16.93 -1.84 -18.46
CA ASP A 97 -16.90 -1.88 -19.92
C ASP A 97 -16.30 -0.61 -20.52
N TYR A 98 -16.63 0.55 -19.96
CA TYR A 98 -16.03 1.83 -20.36
C TYR A 98 -14.51 1.83 -20.17
N LEU A 99 -14.02 1.23 -19.10
CA LEU A 99 -12.59 1.13 -18.81
C LEU A 99 -11.89 0.20 -19.79
N ALA A 100 -12.53 -0.92 -20.13
CA ALA A 100 -12.02 -1.88 -21.09
C ALA A 100 -11.94 -1.28 -22.51
N GLU A 101 -12.99 -0.59 -22.98
CA GLU A 101 -13.01 0.12 -24.25
C GLU A 101 -11.88 1.15 -24.38
N ARG A 102 -11.53 1.82 -23.27
CA ARG A 102 -10.46 2.80 -23.19
C ARG A 102 -9.07 2.20 -22.92
N LYS A 103 -8.93 0.88 -22.92
CA LYS A 103 -7.67 0.18 -22.58
C LYS A 103 -7.10 0.53 -21.19
N PHE A 104 -7.97 0.98 -20.29
CA PHE A 104 -7.64 1.34 -18.91
C PHE A 104 -7.46 0.12 -17.99
N VAL A 105 -7.61 -1.06 -18.49
CA VAL A 105 -7.51 -2.29 -17.73
C VAL A 105 -6.12 -2.89 -17.87
N GLY A 106 -5.59 -3.34 -16.77
CA GLY A 106 -4.32 -4.05 -16.71
C GLY A 106 -4.20 -4.80 -15.39
N PRO A 107 -3.40 -5.84 -15.32
CA PRO A 107 -3.32 -6.68 -14.12
C PRO A 107 -2.80 -5.93 -12.89
N ASN A 108 -2.04 -4.85 -13.08
CA ASN A 108 -1.49 -3.99 -12.04
C ASN A 108 -2.23 -2.64 -11.92
N ILE A 109 -3.41 -2.51 -12.54
CA ILE A 109 -4.26 -1.31 -12.45
C ILE A 109 -5.55 -1.70 -11.72
N LEU A 110 -5.73 -1.15 -10.53
CA LEU A 110 -6.93 -1.34 -9.71
C LEU A 110 -7.83 -0.13 -9.82
N HIS A 111 -9.12 -0.37 -10.00
CA HIS A 111 -10.11 0.68 -10.11
C HIS A 111 -10.96 0.75 -8.85
N GLY A 112 -11.12 1.96 -8.35
CA GLY A 112 -11.97 2.24 -7.20
C GLY A 112 -12.80 3.50 -7.42
N TYR A 113 -13.79 3.69 -6.56
CA TYR A 113 -14.67 4.84 -6.54
C TYR A 113 -14.65 5.49 -5.16
N ASP A 114 -14.26 6.77 -5.11
CA ASP A 114 -14.29 7.56 -3.88
C ASP A 114 -14.26 9.05 -4.19
N VAL A 115 -15.41 9.71 -4.03
CA VAL A 115 -15.58 11.15 -4.27
C VAL A 115 -14.81 12.03 -3.28
N SER A 116 -14.41 11.49 -2.14
CA SER A 116 -13.67 12.23 -1.12
C SER A 116 -12.15 12.17 -1.31
N MET A 117 -11.66 11.33 -2.21
CA MET A 117 -10.22 11.11 -2.40
C MET A 117 -9.44 12.39 -2.73
N PRO A 118 -9.91 13.30 -3.61
CA PRO A 118 -9.20 14.55 -3.86
C PRO A 118 -8.97 15.36 -2.59
N LYS A 119 -10.02 15.56 -1.78
CA LYS A 119 -9.95 16.29 -0.51
C LYS A 119 -9.02 15.61 0.49
N ARG A 120 -9.04 14.29 0.56
CA ARG A 120 -8.15 13.52 1.46
C ARG A 120 -6.68 13.59 1.03
N LEU A 121 -6.41 13.85 -0.24
CA LEU A 121 -5.08 14.15 -0.75
C LEU A 121 -4.67 15.63 -0.54
N GLY A 122 -5.56 16.46 0.01
CA GLY A 122 -5.32 17.89 0.22
C GLY A 122 -5.58 18.76 -1.01
N PHE A 123 -6.37 18.26 -1.97
CA PHE A 123 -6.85 19.03 -3.12
C PHE A 123 -8.33 19.35 -2.94
N ASP A 124 -8.74 20.62 -3.08
CA ASP A 124 -10.11 21.06 -2.77
C ASP A 124 -11.13 20.37 -3.65
N SER A 125 -11.25 19.84 -4.58
CA SER A 125 -12.21 19.14 -5.46
C SER A 125 -11.67 18.94 -6.87
N GLU A 126 -10.39 19.20 -7.04
CA GLU A 126 -9.79 19.15 -8.35
C GLU A 126 -9.55 17.70 -8.79
N LEU A 127 -9.88 17.45 -10.03
CA LEU A 127 -9.64 16.16 -10.67
C LEU A 127 -8.28 16.15 -11.36
N TRP A 128 -7.87 14.98 -11.83
CA TRP A 128 -6.63 14.78 -12.53
C TRP A 128 -5.41 15.03 -11.63
N LYS A 129 -5.48 14.47 -10.43
CA LYS A 129 -4.42 14.52 -9.43
C LYS A 129 -3.74 13.15 -9.29
N PHE A 130 -2.51 13.19 -8.84
CA PHE A 130 -1.77 11.97 -8.52
C PHE A 130 -1.14 12.05 -7.14
N ALA A 131 -0.86 10.88 -6.60
CA ALA A 131 0.03 10.69 -5.47
C ALA A 131 0.94 9.49 -5.73
N LEU A 132 2.22 9.64 -5.42
CA LEU A 132 3.20 8.57 -5.51
C LEU A 132 3.58 8.13 -4.10
N ILE A 133 3.47 6.84 -3.85
CA ILE A 133 3.76 6.22 -2.56
C ILE A 133 4.89 5.23 -2.78
N ASP A 134 5.90 5.31 -1.93
CA ASP A 134 7.10 4.47 -2.00
C ASP A 134 6.84 3.03 -1.48
N PRO A 135 7.78 2.10 -1.66
CA PRO A 135 7.64 0.73 -1.15
C PRO A 135 7.49 0.63 0.37
N LYS A 136 7.88 1.66 1.11
CA LYS A 136 7.69 1.75 2.57
C LYS A 136 6.30 2.22 2.95
N GLY A 137 5.46 2.59 1.96
CA GLY A 137 4.11 3.10 2.15
C GLY A 137 4.07 4.57 2.56
N GLN A 138 5.09 5.35 2.22
CA GLN A 138 5.17 6.79 2.51
C GLN A 138 4.78 7.59 1.26
N LEU A 139 4.00 8.65 1.43
CA LEU A 139 3.67 9.58 0.35
C LEU A 139 4.91 10.42 0.02
N VAL A 140 5.51 10.21 -1.16
CA VAL A 140 6.74 10.88 -1.57
C VAL A 140 6.52 12.05 -2.52
N LYS A 141 5.38 12.04 -3.25
CA LYS A 141 5.04 13.12 -4.19
C LYS A 141 3.54 13.15 -4.44
N LYS A 142 2.98 14.34 -4.57
CA LYS A 142 1.60 14.55 -5.03
C LYS A 142 1.52 15.81 -5.88
N GLY A 143 0.52 15.91 -6.75
CA GLY A 143 0.31 17.08 -7.60
C GLY A 143 -0.69 16.84 -8.72
N GLU A 144 -0.62 17.67 -9.74
CA GLU A 144 -1.44 17.54 -10.95
C GLU A 144 -0.88 16.44 -11.85
N ALA A 145 -1.75 15.54 -12.30
CA ALA A 145 -1.34 14.44 -13.16
C ALA A 145 -0.77 14.95 -14.51
N GLY A 146 -1.25 16.11 -15.01
CA GLY A 146 -0.68 16.75 -16.20
C GLY A 146 0.79 17.13 -16.04
N SER A 147 1.21 17.62 -14.86
CA SER A 147 2.61 17.94 -14.57
C SER A 147 3.49 16.70 -14.43
N PHE A 148 2.88 15.59 -14.04
CA PHE A 148 3.54 14.31 -13.88
C PHE A 148 3.82 13.63 -15.23
N PHE A 149 2.95 13.82 -16.20
CA PHE A 149 3.04 13.19 -17.51
C PHE A 149 3.72 14.05 -18.60
N GLY A 150 4.14 15.26 -18.29
CA GLY A 150 4.73 16.20 -19.26
C GLY A 150 3.69 16.89 -20.14
N GLY A 151 4.05 18.06 -20.70
CA GLY A 151 3.22 18.78 -21.68
C GLY A 151 3.24 18.12 -23.06
N GLU A 152 2.38 18.57 -23.97
CA GLU A 152 2.19 18.03 -25.35
C GLU A 152 3.47 17.75 -26.17
N LYS A 153 4.57 18.43 -25.86
CA LYS A 153 5.84 18.25 -26.56
C LYS A 153 6.79 17.23 -25.91
N GLN A 154 6.52 16.81 -24.67
CA GLN A 154 7.34 15.84 -23.94
C GLN A 154 6.48 14.64 -23.54
N ARG A 155 5.95 13.91 -24.50
CA ARG A 155 5.22 12.65 -24.32
C ARG A 155 6.07 11.52 -23.72
N GLN A 156 7.24 11.83 -23.18
CA GLN A 156 8.06 10.90 -22.44
C GLN A 156 7.70 10.98 -20.96
N PHE A 157 7.24 9.89 -20.45
CA PHE A 157 6.90 9.68 -19.04
C PHE A 157 7.99 10.20 -18.11
N VAL A 158 7.76 11.36 -17.52
CA VAL A 158 8.55 11.85 -16.39
C VAL A 158 8.46 10.87 -15.24
N VAL A 159 7.31 10.20 -15.07
CA VAL A 159 7.13 9.08 -14.13
C VAL A 159 8.12 7.96 -14.35
N ALA A 160 8.32 7.52 -15.58
CA ALA A 160 9.30 6.48 -15.85
C ALA A 160 10.71 6.97 -15.51
N LYS A 161 10.99 8.26 -15.63
CA LYS A 161 12.29 8.86 -15.33
C LYS A 161 12.48 9.12 -13.83
N ASP A 162 11.47 9.63 -13.14
CA ASP A 162 11.51 9.85 -11.69
C ASP A 162 11.40 8.53 -10.92
N LEU A 163 10.62 7.57 -11.42
CA LEU A 163 10.54 6.23 -10.86
C LEU A 163 11.72 5.36 -11.29
N ALA A 164 12.26 5.52 -12.50
CA ALA A 164 13.49 4.83 -12.91
C ALA A 164 14.74 5.45 -12.29
N GLY A 165 14.67 6.70 -11.85
CA GLY A 165 15.73 7.36 -11.06
C GLY A 165 15.69 7.00 -9.58
N SER A 166 14.57 6.50 -9.05
CA SER A 166 14.54 5.83 -7.76
C SER A 166 14.98 4.38 -7.99
N ASN A 167 16.19 4.03 -7.57
CA ASN A 167 16.71 2.66 -7.65
C ASN A 167 15.91 1.64 -6.82
N ASP A 168 14.81 2.03 -6.21
CA ASP A 168 14.01 1.21 -5.32
C ASP A 168 12.51 1.36 -5.62
N LEU A 169 12.06 0.69 -6.69
CA LEU A 169 10.63 0.51 -6.96
C LEU A 169 10.00 -0.57 -6.07
N GLY A 170 10.80 -1.21 -5.22
CA GLY A 170 10.39 -2.36 -4.44
C GLY A 170 10.55 -3.68 -5.20
N GLU A 171 9.92 -4.71 -4.68
CA GLU A 171 9.97 -6.06 -5.22
C GLU A 171 8.57 -6.66 -5.36
N PHE A 172 8.39 -7.46 -6.39
CA PHE A 172 7.23 -8.36 -6.44
C PHE A 172 7.35 -9.44 -5.36
N SER A 173 6.25 -9.72 -4.69
CA SER A 173 6.19 -10.80 -3.69
C SER A 173 5.95 -12.18 -4.32
N VAL A 174 5.27 -12.22 -5.45
CA VAL A 174 4.88 -13.45 -6.17
C VAL A 174 5.41 -13.45 -7.59
N LEU A 175 5.26 -12.32 -8.27
CA LEU A 175 5.58 -12.17 -9.69
C LEU A 175 7.08 -12.08 -9.91
N SER A 176 7.52 -12.43 -11.10
CA SER A 176 8.87 -12.20 -11.59
C SER A 176 8.82 -11.98 -13.12
N PRO A 177 9.79 -11.26 -13.70
CA PRO A 177 9.78 -10.93 -15.13
C PRO A 177 9.83 -12.15 -16.07
N ASP A 178 10.28 -13.29 -15.58
CA ASP A 178 10.40 -14.55 -16.30
C ASP A 178 9.11 -15.39 -16.30
N LEU A 179 8.06 -14.92 -15.60
CA LEU A 179 6.79 -15.65 -15.60
C LEU A 179 6.02 -15.43 -16.89
N PRO A 180 5.47 -16.50 -17.49
CA PRO A 180 4.52 -16.38 -18.59
C PRO A 180 3.33 -15.49 -18.22
N GLU A 181 2.79 -14.72 -19.17
CA GLU A 181 1.65 -13.83 -18.94
C GLU A 181 0.43 -14.59 -18.39
N SER A 182 0.20 -15.83 -18.85
CA SER A 182 -0.86 -16.71 -18.34
C SER A 182 -0.70 -17.03 -16.84
N VAL A 183 0.52 -17.23 -16.38
CA VAL A 183 0.84 -17.47 -14.96
C VAL A 183 0.73 -16.17 -14.16
N ALA A 184 1.31 -15.09 -14.67
CA ALA A 184 1.25 -13.79 -14.03
C ALA A 184 -0.20 -13.33 -13.81
N GLY A 185 -1.08 -13.48 -14.82
CA GLY A 185 -2.49 -13.13 -14.72
C GLY A 185 -3.22 -13.83 -13.58
N ILE A 186 -2.90 -15.12 -13.32
CA ILE A 186 -3.47 -15.88 -12.19
C ILE A 186 -2.93 -15.40 -10.85
N LEU A 187 -1.68 -14.97 -10.79
CA LEU A 187 -0.99 -14.62 -9.54
C LEU A 187 -1.16 -13.15 -9.13
N TRP A 188 -1.61 -12.27 -10.02
CA TRP A 188 -1.83 -10.87 -9.72
C TRP A 188 -2.73 -10.62 -8.50
N PRO A 189 -3.89 -11.29 -8.33
CA PRO A 189 -4.70 -11.12 -7.12
C PRO A 189 -3.93 -11.42 -5.83
N LEU A 190 -3.03 -12.41 -5.86
CA LEU A 190 -2.17 -12.74 -4.72
C LEU A 190 -1.12 -11.65 -4.49
N GLU A 191 -0.52 -11.13 -5.56
CA GLU A 191 0.44 -10.01 -5.51
C GLU A 191 -0.16 -8.75 -4.88
N LEU A 192 -1.45 -8.49 -5.16
CA LEU A 192 -2.17 -7.32 -4.68
C LEU A 192 -2.82 -7.51 -3.30
N GLY A 193 -2.65 -8.68 -2.67
CA GLY A 193 -3.29 -9.01 -1.40
C GLY A 193 -4.81 -9.16 -1.50
N ALA A 194 -5.34 -9.28 -2.71
CA ALA A 194 -6.75 -9.56 -2.93
C ALA A 194 -7.02 -11.03 -2.54
N GLY A 195 -7.99 -11.25 -1.66
CA GLY A 195 -8.28 -12.53 -1.02
C GLY A 195 -8.43 -13.72 -1.96
N THR A 196 -7.33 -14.26 -2.39
CA THR A 196 -7.25 -15.42 -3.29
C THR A 196 -7.14 -16.68 -2.46
N SER A 197 -8.04 -17.63 -2.68
CA SER A 197 -7.99 -18.91 -1.99
C SER A 197 -7.08 -19.92 -2.70
N GLU A 198 -6.47 -20.81 -1.92
CA GLU A 198 -5.70 -21.97 -2.42
C GLU A 198 -6.52 -22.77 -3.46
N ALA A 199 -7.81 -22.98 -3.20
CA ALA A 199 -8.69 -23.69 -4.12
C ALA A 199 -8.85 -22.99 -5.47
N SER A 200 -8.98 -21.65 -5.47
CA SER A 200 -9.05 -20.84 -6.70
C SER A 200 -7.77 -20.94 -7.51
N LEU A 201 -6.62 -20.83 -6.82
CA LEU A 201 -5.29 -20.96 -7.43
C LEU A 201 -5.09 -22.35 -8.04
N LEU A 202 -5.45 -23.41 -7.32
CA LEU A 202 -5.35 -24.79 -7.81
C LEU A 202 -6.26 -25.05 -9.00
N LYS A 203 -7.47 -24.47 -9.03
CA LYS A 203 -8.38 -24.55 -10.19
C LYS A 203 -7.78 -23.86 -11.41
N ALA A 204 -7.26 -22.65 -11.26
CA ALA A 204 -6.64 -21.89 -12.35
C ALA A 204 -5.37 -22.60 -12.86
N ARG A 205 -4.53 -23.14 -11.97
CA ARG A 205 -3.33 -23.91 -12.34
C ARG A 205 -3.62 -25.08 -13.29
N LYS A 206 -4.77 -25.77 -13.11
CA LYS A 206 -5.13 -26.92 -13.97
C LYS A 206 -5.32 -26.56 -15.44
N GLN A 207 -5.47 -25.29 -15.77
CA GLN A 207 -5.63 -24.80 -17.14
C GLN A 207 -4.29 -24.46 -17.82
N LEU A 208 -3.19 -24.52 -17.07
CA LEU A 208 -1.84 -24.25 -17.56
C LEU A 208 -1.21 -25.53 -18.12
N ASP A 209 -0.30 -25.39 -19.09
CA ASP A 209 0.57 -26.48 -19.52
C ASP A 209 1.59 -26.87 -18.42
N ALA A 210 2.35 -27.93 -18.63
CA ALA A 210 3.25 -28.50 -17.62
C ALA A 210 4.37 -27.53 -17.20
N ASP A 211 4.96 -26.76 -18.14
CA ASP A 211 6.01 -25.78 -17.85
C ASP A 211 5.45 -24.61 -17.05
N ALA A 212 4.33 -24.04 -17.49
CA ALA A 212 3.64 -22.98 -16.79
C ALA A 212 3.18 -23.41 -15.38
N GLN A 213 2.73 -24.67 -15.21
CA GLN A 213 2.41 -25.22 -13.88
C GLN A 213 3.63 -25.29 -12.97
N ALA A 214 4.80 -25.68 -13.50
CA ALA A 214 6.03 -25.72 -12.72
C ALA A 214 6.43 -24.31 -12.24
N LYS A 215 6.40 -23.31 -13.12
CA LYS A 215 6.67 -21.90 -12.81
C LYS A 215 5.66 -21.33 -11.82
N PHE A 216 4.37 -21.63 -11.98
CA PHE A 216 3.32 -21.28 -11.04
C PHE A 216 3.60 -21.83 -9.63
N ASN A 217 3.89 -23.13 -9.53
CA ASN A 217 4.17 -23.76 -8.23
C ASN A 217 5.40 -23.15 -7.56
N ALA A 218 6.46 -22.86 -8.34
CA ALA A 218 7.66 -22.20 -7.83
C ALA A 218 7.35 -20.78 -7.29
N ALA A 219 6.55 -20.00 -8.01
CA ALA A 219 6.15 -18.65 -7.60
C ALA A 219 5.32 -18.66 -6.31
N VAL A 220 4.29 -19.52 -6.22
CA VAL A 220 3.46 -19.68 -5.01
C VAL A 220 4.30 -20.12 -3.83
N ARG A 221 5.23 -21.07 -4.02
CA ARG A 221 6.13 -21.52 -2.95
C ARG A 221 7.01 -20.37 -2.43
N ARG A 222 7.62 -19.58 -3.33
CA ARG A 222 8.42 -18.41 -2.93
C ARG A 222 7.58 -17.42 -2.13
N TYR A 223 6.35 -17.15 -2.57
CA TYR A 223 5.43 -16.27 -1.85
C TYR A 223 5.17 -16.77 -0.43
N LEU A 224 4.77 -18.05 -0.28
CA LEU A 224 4.48 -18.64 1.03
C LEU A 224 5.68 -18.56 1.98
N GLN A 225 6.88 -18.89 1.48
CA GLN A 225 8.12 -18.80 2.26
C GLN A 225 8.46 -17.37 2.68
N ARG A 226 8.19 -16.37 1.83
CA ARG A 226 8.39 -14.95 2.18
C ARG A 226 7.38 -14.50 3.24
N GLN A 227 6.11 -14.89 3.09
CA GLN A 227 5.09 -14.56 4.08
C GLN A 227 5.40 -15.19 5.44
N ASP A 228 5.77 -16.47 5.46
CA ASP A 228 6.14 -17.18 6.68
C ASP A 228 7.31 -16.48 7.41
N ARG A 229 8.37 -16.16 6.69
CA ARG A 229 9.53 -15.44 7.22
C ARG A 229 9.15 -14.07 7.78
N ARG A 230 8.36 -13.30 7.01
CA ARG A 230 7.92 -11.97 7.44
C ARG A 230 7.03 -12.02 8.68
N ILE A 231 6.14 -13.00 8.75
CA ILE A 231 5.29 -13.23 9.93
C ILE A 231 6.14 -13.58 11.15
N GLU A 232 7.14 -14.44 10.98
CA GLU A 232 8.07 -14.83 12.04
C GLU A 232 8.87 -13.63 12.57
N GLU A 233 9.46 -12.82 11.69
CA GLU A 233 10.17 -11.59 12.04
C GLU A 233 9.28 -10.63 12.84
N LEU A 234 8.06 -10.36 12.35
CA LEU A 234 7.11 -9.48 13.02
C LEU A 234 6.63 -10.02 14.37
N SER A 235 6.47 -11.33 14.48
CA SER A 235 5.99 -11.95 15.74
C SER A 235 6.98 -11.81 16.91
N GLN A 236 8.25 -11.57 16.62
CA GLN A 236 9.31 -11.34 17.59
C GLN A 236 9.55 -9.86 17.89
N GLY A 237 8.86 -8.96 17.18
CA GLY A 237 8.96 -7.52 17.33
C GLY A 237 8.14 -6.95 18.50
N GLU A 238 8.01 -5.64 18.50
CA GLU A 238 7.16 -4.93 19.45
C GLU A 238 5.67 -5.26 19.23
N ILE A 239 4.82 -4.83 20.16
CA ILE A 239 3.37 -5.15 20.13
C ILE A 239 2.68 -4.75 18.82
N VAL A 240 3.11 -3.65 18.20
CA VAL A 240 2.58 -3.17 16.91
C VAL A 240 2.95 -4.14 15.79
N ASP A 241 4.19 -4.64 15.79
CA ASP A 241 4.66 -5.65 14.84
C ASP A 241 3.94 -6.99 15.04
N GLN A 242 3.72 -7.40 16.29
CA GLN A 242 2.95 -8.60 16.61
C GLN A 242 1.50 -8.52 16.15
N LEU A 243 0.87 -7.33 16.21
CA LEU A 243 -0.47 -7.09 15.65
C LEU A 243 -0.46 -7.19 14.12
N GLU A 244 0.56 -6.68 13.45
CA GLU A 244 0.74 -6.87 11.99
C GLU A 244 0.99 -8.35 11.66
N ALA A 245 1.81 -9.06 12.46
CA ALA A 245 2.02 -10.51 12.32
C ALA A 245 0.71 -11.28 12.40
N TYR A 246 -0.14 -10.94 13.38
CA TYR A 246 -1.46 -11.56 13.56
C TYR A 246 -2.35 -11.39 12.34
N GLU A 247 -2.43 -10.19 11.76
CA GLU A 247 -3.23 -9.92 10.57
C GLU A 247 -2.73 -10.69 9.35
N LYS A 248 -1.41 -10.69 9.12
CA LYS A 248 -0.79 -11.45 8.03
C LYS A 248 -0.97 -12.96 8.21
N ALA A 249 -0.79 -13.46 9.42
CA ALA A 249 -1.00 -14.88 9.75
C ALA A 249 -2.48 -15.28 9.54
N SER A 250 -3.43 -14.41 9.93
CA SER A 250 -4.85 -14.63 9.72
C SER A 250 -5.20 -14.76 8.24
N ALA A 251 -4.69 -13.83 7.42
CA ALA A 251 -4.89 -13.83 5.98
C ALA A 251 -4.27 -15.09 5.33
N LEU A 252 -3.05 -15.46 5.74
CA LEU A 252 -2.35 -16.65 5.22
C LEU A 252 -3.09 -17.94 5.60
N ALA A 253 -3.48 -18.08 6.87
CA ALA A 253 -4.21 -19.23 7.37
C ALA A 253 -5.59 -19.40 6.71
N ALA A 254 -6.26 -18.30 6.39
CA ALA A 254 -7.55 -18.30 5.71
C ALA A 254 -7.40 -18.70 4.23
N SER A 255 -6.39 -18.17 3.55
CA SER A 255 -6.17 -18.35 2.11
C SER A 255 -5.55 -19.71 1.77
N PHE A 256 -4.63 -20.22 2.61
CA PHE A 256 -3.82 -21.41 2.36
C PHE A 256 -4.00 -22.46 3.48
N LYS A 257 -5.23 -22.90 3.65
CA LYS A 257 -5.61 -23.80 4.78
C LYS A 257 -4.86 -25.10 4.83
N ASN A 258 -4.47 -25.67 3.70
CA ASN A 258 -3.84 -26.97 3.58
C ASN A 258 -2.32 -26.90 3.47
N ALA A 259 -1.77 -25.76 3.05
CA ALA A 259 -0.33 -25.55 2.97
C ALA A 259 0.33 -25.61 4.37
N ALA A 260 1.59 -25.99 4.42
CA ALA A 260 2.36 -26.07 5.67
C ALA A 260 2.44 -24.70 6.35
N GLU A 261 2.68 -23.65 5.58
CA GLU A 261 2.76 -22.26 6.03
C GLU A 261 1.42 -21.77 6.60
N GLY A 262 0.30 -22.14 5.99
CA GLY A 262 -1.03 -21.81 6.53
C GLY A 262 -1.36 -22.54 7.83
N LYS A 263 -0.84 -23.75 8.03
CA LYS A 263 -0.95 -24.48 9.30
C LYS A 263 -0.06 -23.84 10.38
N LYS A 264 1.18 -23.47 10.03
CA LYS A 264 2.10 -22.75 10.91
C LYS A 264 1.53 -21.39 11.34
N ALA A 265 0.94 -20.65 10.39
CA ALA A 265 0.26 -19.39 10.68
C ALA A 265 -0.89 -19.57 11.69
N ARG A 266 -1.71 -20.62 11.57
CA ARG A 266 -2.75 -20.91 12.57
C ARG A 266 -2.20 -21.22 13.96
N GLN A 267 -1.09 -21.94 14.04
CA GLN A 267 -0.43 -22.18 15.32
C GLN A 267 0.01 -20.87 15.96
N LEU A 268 0.68 -20.02 15.21
CA LEU A 268 1.10 -18.70 15.69
C LEU A 268 -0.09 -17.83 16.15
N LEU A 269 -1.22 -17.86 15.44
CA LEU A 269 -2.42 -17.13 15.89
C LEU A 269 -2.90 -17.60 17.27
N ASN A 270 -2.89 -18.92 17.51
CA ASN A 270 -3.27 -19.47 18.81
C ASN A 270 -2.28 -19.07 19.90
N ASP A 271 -0.98 -19.08 19.58
CA ASP A 271 0.08 -18.73 20.54
C ASP A 271 -0.02 -17.23 20.91
N LEU A 272 -0.18 -16.33 19.93
CA LEU A 272 -0.37 -14.90 20.18
C LEU A 272 -1.63 -14.60 21.00
N VAL A 273 -2.77 -15.22 20.67
CA VAL A 273 -4.04 -14.99 21.40
C VAL A 273 -4.02 -15.64 22.79
N SER A 274 -3.12 -16.59 23.06
CA SER A 274 -2.94 -17.16 24.39
C SER A 274 -2.27 -16.18 25.37
N ASP A 275 -1.52 -15.18 24.87
CA ASP A 275 -0.95 -14.11 25.69
C ASP A 275 -2.04 -13.10 26.10
N PRO A 276 -2.32 -12.92 27.42
CA PRO A 276 -3.32 -11.97 27.89
C PRO A 276 -3.04 -10.53 27.49
N GLN A 277 -1.76 -10.11 27.42
CA GLN A 277 -1.38 -8.75 27.03
C GLN A 277 -1.67 -8.53 25.54
N PHE A 278 -1.25 -9.47 24.69
CA PHE A 278 -1.55 -9.40 23.25
C PHE A 278 -3.07 -9.38 23.00
N LYS A 279 -3.83 -10.24 23.68
CA LYS A 279 -5.30 -10.26 23.57
C LYS A 279 -5.93 -8.92 23.95
N LYS A 280 -5.41 -8.26 24.98
CA LYS A 280 -5.87 -6.92 25.38
C LYS A 280 -5.54 -5.86 24.33
N GLU A 281 -4.35 -5.91 23.74
CA GLU A 281 -3.94 -5.01 22.65
C GLU A 281 -4.78 -5.22 21.39
N LEU A 282 -5.03 -6.46 21.00
CA LEU A 282 -5.88 -6.77 19.85
C LEU A 282 -7.30 -6.22 20.03
N ALA A 283 -7.88 -6.38 21.22
CA ALA A 283 -9.20 -5.83 21.56
C ALA A 283 -9.18 -4.28 21.55
N ALA A 284 -8.09 -3.67 22.01
CA ALA A 284 -7.90 -2.23 21.97
C ALA A 284 -7.83 -1.71 20.52
N LYS A 285 -7.04 -2.36 19.65
CA LYS A 285 -6.95 -2.05 18.22
C LYS A 285 -8.32 -2.11 17.55
N GLN A 286 -9.03 -3.22 17.68
CA GLN A 286 -10.36 -3.41 17.07
C GLN A 286 -11.37 -2.35 17.52
N SER A 287 -11.33 -2.01 18.82
CA SER A 287 -12.21 -0.98 19.38
C SER A 287 -11.84 0.41 18.85
N TYR A 288 -10.55 0.69 18.72
CA TYR A 288 -10.04 1.96 18.19
C TYR A 288 -10.45 2.13 16.72
N GLU A 289 -10.18 1.16 15.86
CA GLU A 289 -10.53 1.19 14.43
C GLU A 289 -12.04 1.36 14.21
N LYS A 290 -12.87 0.59 14.94
CA LYS A 290 -14.33 0.73 14.90
C LYS A 290 -14.78 2.14 15.31
N SER A 291 -14.15 2.72 16.30
CA SER A 291 -14.49 4.08 16.78
C SER A 291 -14.01 5.16 15.82
N VAL A 292 -12.89 4.97 15.13
CA VAL A 292 -12.43 5.86 14.05
C VAL A 292 -13.45 5.85 12.91
N GLN A 293 -13.90 4.67 12.46
CA GLN A 293 -14.94 4.54 11.42
C GLN A 293 -16.25 5.22 11.85
N GLN A 294 -16.69 5.00 13.08
CA GLN A 294 -17.90 5.64 13.61
C GLN A 294 -17.74 7.17 13.69
N ALA A 295 -16.57 7.66 14.08
CA ALA A 295 -16.28 9.09 14.16
C ALA A 295 -16.22 9.76 12.77
N GLN A 296 -15.88 9.02 11.71
CA GLN A 296 -15.97 9.55 10.34
C GLN A 296 -17.43 9.79 9.93
N ALA A 297 -18.35 8.90 10.33
CA ALA A 297 -19.78 9.07 10.07
C ALA A 297 -20.42 10.12 10.99
N GLN A 298 -19.92 10.29 12.22
CA GLN A 298 -20.45 11.17 13.24
C GLN A 298 -19.32 11.94 13.96
N PRO A 299 -18.76 13.00 13.35
CA PRO A 299 -17.57 13.70 13.87
C PRO A 299 -17.72 14.25 15.29
N ASN A 300 -18.94 14.63 15.69
CA ASN A 300 -19.25 15.11 17.02
C ASN A 300 -19.05 14.08 18.15
N LEU A 301 -19.05 12.79 17.81
CA LEU A 301 -18.82 11.72 18.78
C LEU A 301 -17.33 11.36 18.96
N ARG A 302 -16.45 11.85 18.11
CA ARG A 302 -15.03 11.46 18.05
C ARG A 302 -14.35 11.53 19.42
N ASN A 303 -14.41 12.69 20.07
CA ASN A 303 -13.73 12.89 21.36
C ASN A 303 -14.28 11.93 22.44
N LYS A 304 -15.60 11.74 22.48
CA LYS A 304 -16.23 10.83 23.43
C LYS A 304 -15.80 9.39 23.23
N LEU A 305 -15.73 8.94 21.97
CA LEU A 305 -15.28 7.59 21.59
C LEU A 305 -13.82 7.38 21.98
N MET A 306 -12.92 8.32 21.65
CA MET A 306 -11.49 8.20 21.97
C MET A 306 -11.26 8.20 23.50
N GLN A 307 -11.93 9.04 24.26
CA GLN A 307 -11.85 9.03 25.73
C GLN A 307 -12.31 7.71 26.33
N ALA A 308 -13.38 7.11 25.79
CA ALA A 308 -13.85 5.80 26.25
C ALA A 308 -12.82 4.69 26.01
N ILE A 309 -12.13 4.70 24.85
CA ILE A 309 -11.06 3.75 24.54
C ILE A 309 -9.85 3.97 25.44
N ALA A 310 -9.38 5.20 25.59
CA ALA A 310 -8.26 5.54 26.45
C ALA A 310 -8.48 5.08 27.89
N LYS A 311 -9.70 5.22 28.41
CA LYS A 311 -10.07 4.76 29.76
C LYS A 311 -10.11 3.23 29.85
N ARG A 312 -10.78 2.56 28.88
CA ARG A 312 -11.01 1.11 28.90
C ARG A 312 -9.72 0.32 28.68
N PHE A 313 -8.85 0.82 27.82
CA PHE A 313 -7.64 0.13 27.40
C PHE A 313 -6.36 0.85 27.87
N LYS A 314 -6.42 1.44 29.06
CA LYS A 314 -5.25 2.06 29.69
C LYS A 314 -4.05 1.10 29.73
N GLY A 315 -2.86 1.60 29.36
CA GLY A 315 -1.62 0.81 29.31
C GLY A 315 -1.53 -0.12 28.09
N THR A 316 -2.35 0.14 27.07
CA THR A 316 -2.19 -0.47 25.75
C THR A 316 -1.75 0.60 24.74
N HIS A 317 -1.09 0.18 23.66
CA HIS A 317 -0.69 1.12 22.59
C HIS A 317 -1.88 1.91 22.03
N TYR A 318 -2.98 1.24 21.66
CA TYR A 318 -4.17 1.91 21.12
C TYR A 318 -4.96 2.72 22.16
N GLY A 319 -4.87 2.36 23.44
CA GLY A 319 -5.40 3.17 24.52
C GLY A 319 -4.64 4.49 24.67
N GLU A 320 -3.32 4.46 24.53
CA GLU A 320 -2.46 5.64 24.56
C GLU A 320 -2.63 6.51 23.32
N LEU A 321 -2.75 5.91 22.12
CA LEU A 321 -3.10 6.66 20.91
C LEU A 321 -4.42 7.38 21.06
N ALA A 322 -5.44 6.74 21.60
CA ALA A 322 -6.74 7.36 21.84
C ALA A 322 -6.65 8.52 22.85
N ALA A 323 -5.78 8.42 23.86
CA ALA A 323 -5.57 9.48 24.86
C ALA A 323 -4.88 10.74 24.29
N LYS A 324 -3.98 10.57 23.31
CA LYS A 324 -3.28 11.71 22.66
C LYS A 324 -4.20 12.57 21.78
N GLY A 325 -5.38 12.08 21.43
CA GLY A 325 -6.34 12.81 20.60
C GLY A 325 -5.97 12.89 19.13
N PRO A 326 -6.73 13.65 18.31
CA PRO A 326 -6.59 13.67 16.86
C PRO A 326 -5.31 14.32 16.31
N GLU A 327 -4.62 15.13 17.08
CA GLU A 327 -3.43 15.87 16.63
C GLU A 327 -2.12 15.08 16.78
N GLY A 328 -2.15 13.94 17.48
CA GLY A 328 -0.97 13.09 17.73
C GLY A 328 -0.99 11.74 16.99
N ASN A 329 -1.94 11.51 16.10
CA ASN A 329 -2.19 10.19 15.53
C ASN A 329 -1.55 9.97 14.16
N SER A 330 -0.23 9.95 14.11
CA SER A 330 0.48 9.11 13.16
C SER A 330 0.84 7.79 13.86
N PRO A 331 0.36 6.62 13.41
CA PRO A 331 0.65 5.33 14.06
C PRO A 331 2.14 4.96 14.14
N ARG A 332 3.02 5.74 13.52
CA ARG A 332 4.46 5.49 13.43
C ARG A 332 5.37 6.33 14.32
N GLU A 333 4.86 7.37 14.98
CA GLU A 333 5.74 8.15 15.88
C GLU A 333 6.15 7.40 17.16
N ALA A 334 5.43 6.33 17.52
CA ALA A 334 5.72 5.56 18.73
C ALA A 334 6.96 4.66 18.62
N SER A 335 7.41 4.30 17.41
CA SER A 335 8.54 3.35 17.24
C SER A 335 9.91 4.00 17.04
N SER A 336 10.00 5.34 16.96
CA SER A 336 11.27 6.03 16.70
C SER A 336 11.99 6.58 17.94
N ASN A 337 11.38 6.49 19.14
CA ASN A 337 11.92 7.07 20.36
C ASN A 337 12.52 6.09 21.38
N SER A 338 12.76 4.83 21.02
CA SER A 338 13.59 3.96 21.85
C SER A 338 15.04 3.92 21.30
N LYS A 339 15.87 4.78 21.86
CA LYS A 339 17.33 4.62 21.81
C LYS A 339 17.77 3.68 22.92
#